data_ac7a7e797c5e0524e5a7250c2e442ca1
#
_entry.id   ac7a7e797c5e0524e5a7250c2e442ca1
#
_cell.length_a   1.000
_cell.length_b   1.000
_cell.length_c   1.000
_cell.angle_alpha   90.00
_cell.angle_beta   90.00
_cell.angle_gamma   90.00
#
_symmetry.space_group_name_H-M   'P 1'
#
loop_
_entity.id
_entity.type
_entity.pdbx_description
1 polymer ?
#
loop_
_entity_poly.entity_id
_entity_poly.type
_entity_poly.pdbx_seq_one_letter_code
_entity_poly.pdbx_strand_id
1 'polypeptide(L)'
;MLSEIDITNFAIIDHLHLSFHRGFNVLTGETGAGKSIIIDAVGTLLGGRAQSEFLRAGADKTRVEGTFTLDAAARKELFPILDEIGIEHDDEALILAREINREGRNVCRVNGHAVTLHVLQRIGEHLIDIHGQSEHISLLRVRTHIDFLDRYGNLWDQRAAVADQVRQLRAVRNELKSLQMDERESARRVDRLTYVVDEIMAANLQVGEEEALKQERELLGNAELRANLADHAYRSLYGAGEDEKGGIDLLNEAHQAVIGLEKYDPAVKSLREEAESASAQADDLARALRSYRDNVDHNPGRLLQVDERLDLIFRLKRKYGDTIEEMIAYGEKAAAELAGISHGEERLKELTALQVQHLKEIARLAIDLSAARRATGELLSKGIEAQLQDLGMAKAKFGVAFERSDDAAGIEENGRRVGFDTTGIDRVEFMVSPNPGEPLKPLAKIASGGETSRLMLAMKSVLAVADNTPTLIFDEIDQGIGGRTGGVVGHKLWALTPMVQKADPAASASSKGEAGFDKPSLQIDAAAPQHQVICITHLPQIAAYGDMHFKIRKEIAGERTITQIRELEQGERVEELAQMLGTETATTRQNAEELLKQVTSQKAKGRGKT
;
A
#
# COMPACT_ATOMS: atom_id res chain seq x y z
N MET A 1 5.24 -6.38 -28.40
CA MET A 1 6.04 -6.06 -29.59
C MET A 1 5.22 -5.17 -30.50
N LEU A 2 5.82 -4.17 -31.13
CA LEU A 2 5.14 -3.29 -32.09
C LEU A 2 4.87 -4.07 -33.39
N SER A 3 3.61 -4.36 -33.66
CA SER A 3 3.22 -5.11 -34.87
C SER A 3 3.04 -4.17 -36.06
N GLU A 4 2.36 -3.05 -35.83
CA GLU A 4 2.04 -2.08 -36.90
C GLU A 4 2.12 -0.66 -36.37
N ILE A 5 2.49 0.26 -37.23
CA ILE A 5 2.38 1.69 -36.99
C ILE A 5 1.73 2.40 -38.18
N ASP A 6 0.75 3.24 -37.89
CA ASP A 6 0.08 4.11 -38.84
C ASP A 6 0.36 5.58 -38.48
N ILE A 7 0.90 6.32 -39.44
CA ILE A 7 1.31 7.71 -39.27
C ILE A 7 0.62 8.56 -40.32
N THR A 8 -0.15 9.56 -39.89
CA THR A 8 -0.89 10.45 -40.79
C THR A 8 -0.55 11.91 -40.51
N ASN A 9 -0.19 12.67 -41.55
CA ASN A 9 0.12 14.11 -41.50
C ASN A 9 1.22 14.49 -40.50
N PHE A 10 2.28 13.70 -40.40
CA PHE A 10 3.39 13.90 -39.44
C PHE A 10 4.64 14.40 -40.18
N ALA A 11 5.08 15.61 -39.90
CA ALA A 11 6.21 16.27 -40.56
C ALA A 11 6.12 16.19 -42.10
N ILE A 12 7.02 15.44 -42.75
CA ILE A 12 6.99 15.23 -44.21
C ILE A 12 6.21 13.97 -44.62
N ILE A 13 5.68 13.21 -43.67
CA ILE A 13 4.87 12.02 -43.93
C ILE A 13 3.42 12.43 -44.11
N ASP A 14 2.83 12.07 -45.23
CA ASP A 14 1.39 12.26 -45.52
C ASP A 14 0.57 11.15 -44.90
N HIS A 15 0.82 9.93 -45.36
CA HIS A 15 0.30 8.70 -44.78
C HIS A 15 1.34 7.62 -44.93
N LEU A 16 1.56 6.87 -43.87
CA LEU A 16 2.52 5.77 -43.79
C LEU A 16 1.96 4.66 -42.94
N HIS A 17 1.89 3.48 -43.50
CA HIS A 17 1.59 2.25 -42.79
C HIS A 17 2.80 1.32 -42.86
N LEU A 18 3.25 0.80 -41.68
CA LEU A 18 4.36 -0.14 -41.57
C LEU A 18 3.97 -1.31 -40.71
N SER A 19 4.25 -2.51 -41.17
CA SER A 19 4.14 -3.75 -40.40
C SER A 19 5.53 -4.25 -40.06
N PHE A 20 5.79 -4.43 -38.74
CA PHE A 20 7.06 -4.95 -38.27
C PHE A 20 6.96 -6.43 -37.91
N HIS A 21 8.04 -7.15 -38.10
CA HIS A 21 8.12 -8.56 -37.76
C HIS A 21 8.83 -8.79 -36.43
N ARG A 22 8.58 -9.93 -35.81
CA ARG A 22 9.40 -10.40 -34.69
C ARG A 22 10.84 -10.57 -35.16
N GLY A 23 11.82 -10.16 -34.37
CA GLY A 23 13.22 -10.26 -34.72
C GLY A 23 13.83 -8.90 -35.06
N PHE A 24 14.86 -8.89 -35.92
CA PHE A 24 15.65 -7.71 -36.22
C PHE A 24 15.14 -7.00 -37.49
N ASN A 25 14.52 -5.84 -37.32
CA ASN A 25 14.02 -4.97 -38.39
C ASN A 25 15.02 -3.83 -38.64
N VAL A 26 15.47 -3.66 -39.84
CA VAL A 26 16.43 -2.63 -40.22
C VAL A 26 15.78 -1.63 -41.20
N LEU A 27 16.02 -0.34 -40.91
CA LEU A 27 15.58 0.77 -41.75
C LEU A 27 16.81 1.47 -42.36
N THR A 28 16.90 1.51 -43.71
CA THR A 28 17.96 2.21 -44.43
C THR A 28 17.37 3.32 -45.30
N GLY A 29 18.20 4.17 -45.87
CA GLY A 29 17.82 5.24 -46.75
C GLY A 29 18.74 6.46 -46.67
N GLU A 30 18.54 7.45 -47.53
CA GLU A 30 19.35 8.66 -47.55
C GLU A 30 19.25 9.49 -46.27
N THR A 31 20.30 10.24 -45.95
CA THR A 31 20.31 11.18 -44.84
C THR A 31 19.23 12.25 -45.01
N GLY A 32 18.38 12.47 -44.04
CA GLY A 32 17.25 13.40 -44.15
C GLY A 32 16.01 12.83 -44.88
N ALA A 33 15.99 11.55 -45.29
CA ALA A 33 14.83 10.91 -45.91
C ALA A 33 13.64 10.66 -44.99
N GLY A 34 13.72 11.07 -43.71
CA GLY A 34 12.60 10.87 -42.79
C GLY A 34 12.82 9.72 -41.81
N LYS A 35 14.05 9.16 -41.71
CA LYS A 35 14.37 8.06 -40.81
C LYS A 35 14.08 8.41 -39.33
N SER A 36 14.61 9.53 -38.86
CA SER A 36 14.40 10.01 -37.49
C SER A 36 12.95 10.42 -37.24
N ILE A 37 12.21 10.84 -38.30
CA ILE A 37 10.78 11.21 -38.18
C ILE A 37 9.91 10.02 -37.74
N ILE A 38 10.28 8.77 -38.13
CA ILE A 38 9.56 7.58 -37.66
C ILE A 38 9.78 7.39 -36.16
N ILE A 39 11.00 7.59 -35.67
CA ILE A 39 11.31 7.49 -34.23
C ILE A 39 10.59 8.60 -33.46
N ASP A 40 10.56 9.82 -34.01
CA ASP A 40 9.83 10.94 -33.42
C ASP A 40 8.31 10.64 -33.36
N ALA A 41 7.76 9.98 -34.39
CA ALA A 41 6.38 9.54 -34.38
C ALA A 41 6.13 8.47 -33.29
N VAL A 42 7.01 7.45 -33.20
CA VAL A 42 6.94 6.45 -32.10
C VAL A 42 7.10 7.11 -30.75
N GLY A 43 8.08 8.00 -30.56
CA GLY A 43 8.27 8.76 -29.33
C GLY A 43 7.04 9.60 -28.96
N THR A 44 6.41 10.20 -29.97
CA THR A 44 5.15 10.91 -29.80
C THR A 44 4.03 9.97 -29.35
N LEU A 45 3.90 8.78 -29.95
CA LEU A 45 2.92 7.75 -29.57
C LEU A 45 3.09 7.31 -28.12
N LEU A 46 4.34 7.20 -27.65
CA LEU A 46 4.67 6.83 -26.26
C LEU A 46 4.50 7.96 -25.23
N GLY A 47 3.97 9.10 -25.66
CA GLY A 47 3.71 10.21 -24.76
C GLY A 47 4.84 11.25 -24.67
N GLY A 48 5.80 11.24 -25.58
CA GLY A 48 6.83 12.27 -25.73
C GLY A 48 6.25 13.67 -25.96
N ARG A 49 7.12 14.70 -25.90
CA ARG A 49 6.68 16.10 -26.12
C ARG A 49 6.10 16.26 -27.51
N ALA A 50 4.87 16.79 -27.59
CA ALA A 50 4.28 17.21 -28.85
C ALA A 50 4.88 18.56 -29.27
N GLN A 51 5.54 18.60 -30.43
CA GLN A 51 6.08 19.81 -31.01
C GLN A 51 5.20 20.24 -32.16
N SER A 52 4.99 21.54 -32.34
CA SER A 52 4.22 22.09 -33.46
C SER A 52 4.84 21.74 -34.82
N GLU A 53 6.15 21.47 -34.83
CA GLU A 53 6.93 21.08 -36.01
C GLU A 53 6.57 19.68 -36.53
N PHE A 54 5.95 18.84 -35.68
CA PHE A 54 5.48 17.52 -36.09
C PHE A 54 4.20 17.57 -36.92
N LEU A 55 3.50 18.70 -36.92
CA LEU A 55 2.32 18.84 -37.75
C LEU A 55 2.71 19.18 -39.19
N ARG A 56 2.26 18.37 -40.16
CA ARG A 56 2.50 18.61 -41.58
C ARG A 56 1.96 19.97 -42.03
N ALA A 57 2.74 20.69 -42.81
CA ALA A 57 2.33 21.99 -43.33
C ALA A 57 1.00 21.89 -44.10
N GLY A 58 0.01 22.66 -43.66
CA GLY A 58 -1.34 22.67 -44.25
C GLY A 58 -2.32 21.65 -43.67
N ALA A 59 -1.90 20.77 -42.79
CA ALA A 59 -2.80 19.85 -42.06
C ALA A 59 -3.31 20.47 -40.79
N ASP A 60 -4.54 20.16 -40.36
CA ASP A 60 -5.12 20.64 -39.10
C ASP A 60 -4.82 19.71 -37.95
N LYS A 61 -4.50 18.46 -38.23
CA LYS A 61 -4.15 17.45 -37.24
C LYS A 61 -3.15 16.43 -37.76
N THR A 62 -2.38 15.86 -36.85
CA THR A 62 -1.54 14.67 -37.07
C THR A 62 -2.00 13.55 -36.18
N ARG A 63 -1.89 12.31 -36.64
CA ARG A 63 -2.24 11.10 -35.90
C ARG A 63 -1.13 10.08 -36.05
N VAL A 64 -0.76 9.49 -34.90
CA VAL A 64 0.10 8.31 -34.83
C VAL A 64 -0.67 7.24 -34.08
N GLU A 65 -0.75 6.05 -34.68
CA GLU A 65 -1.39 4.88 -34.06
C GLU A 65 -0.43 3.69 -34.15
N GLY A 66 -0.35 2.91 -33.09
CA GLY A 66 0.48 1.72 -33.02
C GLY A 66 -0.28 0.55 -32.43
N THR A 67 -0.16 -0.61 -33.07
CA THR A 67 -0.72 -1.89 -32.63
C THR A 67 0.40 -2.74 -32.02
N PHE A 68 0.17 -3.23 -30.82
CA PHE A 68 1.14 -4.00 -30.05
C PHE A 68 0.63 -5.41 -29.77
N THR A 69 1.39 -6.43 -30.13
CA THR A 69 1.15 -7.79 -29.65
C THR A 69 1.80 -7.96 -28.27
N LEU A 70 1.01 -8.44 -27.29
CA LEU A 70 1.46 -8.61 -25.91
C LEU A 70 1.87 -10.06 -25.65
N ASP A 71 3.08 -10.25 -25.13
CA ASP A 71 3.51 -11.53 -24.55
C ASP A 71 3.09 -11.66 -23.08
N ALA A 72 3.33 -12.81 -22.46
CA ALA A 72 2.93 -13.07 -21.09
C ALA A 72 3.58 -12.10 -20.06
N ALA A 73 4.82 -11.65 -20.33
CA ALA A 73 5.52 -10.71 -19.46
C ALA A 73 4.91 -9.31 -19.54
N ALA A 74 4.66 -8.83 -20.76
CA ALA A 74 4.03 -7.54 -21.00
C ALA A 74 2.58 -7.49 -20.44
N ARG A 75 1.82 -8.57 -20.57
CA ARG A 75 0.46 -8.68 -19.99
C ARG A 75 0.50 -8.53 -18.46
N LYS A 76 1.41 -9.22 -17.78
CA LYS A 76 1.55 -9.17 -16.32
C LYS A 76 1.78 -7.75 -15.80
N GLU A 77 2.52 -6.92 -16.54
CA GLU A 77 2.81 -5.53 -16.18
C GLU A 77 1.68 -4.56 -16.58
N LEU A 78 1.05 -4.80 -17.75
CA LEU A 78 0.10 -3.86 -18.33
C LEU A 78 -1.34 -4.07 -17.86
N PHE A 79 -1.80 -5.30 -17.68
CA PHE A 79 -3.20 -5.58 -17.31
C PHE A 79 -3.63 -4.91 -16.01
N PRO A 80 -2.82 -4.91 -14.92
CA PRO A 80 -3.19 -4.16 -13.72
C PRO A 80 -3.36 -2.65 -13.96
N ILE A 81 -2.60 -2.08 -14.92
CA ILE A 81 -2.72 -0.65 -15.28
C ILE A 81 -4.02 -0.40 -16.05
N LEU A 82 -4.39 -1.31 -16.96
CA LEU A 82 -5.62 -1.21 -17.75
C LEU A 82 -6.86 -1.39 -16.87
N ASP A 83 -6.83 -2.34 -15.95
CA ASP A 83 -7.89 -2.59 -14.97
C ASP A 83 -8.11 -1.36 -14.05
N GLU A 84 -7.01 -0.74 -13.57
CA GLU A 84 -7.05 0.47 -12.72
C GLU A 84 -7.83 1.62 -13.39
N ILE A 85 -7.74 1.73 -14.72
CA ILE A 85 -8.38 2.80 -15.50
C ILE A 85 -9.68 2.35 -16.18
N GLY A 86 -10.12 1.09 -15.95
CA GLY A 86 -11.37 0.54 -16.45
C GLY A 86 -11.41 0.36 -17.98
N ILE A 87 -10.26 0.06 -18.60
CA ILE A 87 -10.18 -0.24 -20.04
C ILE A 87 -10.22 -1.75 -20.24
N GLU A 88 -11.22 -2.21 -20.99
CA GLU A 88 -11.28 -3.60 -21.42
C GLU A 88 -10.07 -3.93 -22.30
N HIS A 89 -9.44 -5.06 -22.02
CA HIS A 89 -8.30 -5.55 -22.76
C HIS A 89 -8.55 -6.95 -23.30
N ASP A 90 -8.06 -7.13 -24.51
CA ASP A 90 -8.02 -8.41 -25.19
C ASP A 90 -6.62 -9.03 -24.99
N ASP A 91 -6.53 -10.37 -24.93
CA ASP A 91 -5.26 -11.07 -24.73
C ASP A 91 -4.28 -10.94 -25.90
N GLU A 92 -4.72 -10.46 -27.06
CA GLU A 92 -3.91 -10.51 -28.28
C GLU A 92 -3.25 -9.18 -28.66
N ALA A 93 -3.94 -8.05 -28.53
CA ALA A 93 -3.46 -6.77 -29.02
C ALA A 93 -3.79 -5.58 -28.12
N LEU A 94 -2.89 -4.60 -28.11
CA LEU A 94 -3.11 -3.30 -27.49
C LEU A 94 -2.89 -2.21 -28.53
N ILE A 95 -3.87 -1.31 -28.69
CA ILE A 95 -3.80 -0.20 -29.63
C ILE A 95 -3.57 1.10 -28.86
N LEU A 96 -2.47 1.78 -29.17
CA LEU A 96 -2.22 3.14 -28.70
C LEU A 96 -2.41 4.10 -29.84
N ALA A 97 -3.04 5.25 -29.58
CA ALA A 97 -3.16 6.31 -30.58
C ALA A 97 -2.96 7.69 -29.92
N ARG A 98 -2.29 8.57 -30.67
CA ARG A 98 -2.15 9.97 -30.29
C ARG A 98 -2.47 10.88 -31.46
N GLU A 99 -3.36 11.85 -31.21
CA GLU A 99 -3.75 12.88 -32.15
C GLU A 99 -3.33 14.24 -31.59
N ILE A 100 -2.63 15.03 -32.40
CA ILE A 100 -2.18 16.39 -32.08
C ILE A 100 -2.86 17.34 -33.04
N ASN A 101 -3.63 18.29 -32.53
CA ASN A 101 -4.31 19.30 -33.30
C ASN A 101 -3.51 20.62 -33.35
N ARG A 102 -3.65 21.38 -34.40
CA ARG A 102 -2.98 22.69 -34.59
C ARG A 102 -3.26 23.67 -33.46
N GLU A 103 -4.44 23.61 -32.84
CA GLU A 103 -4.85 24.45 -31.72
C GLU A 103 -4.29 23.97 -30.36
N GLY A 104 -3.39 22.97 -30.35
CA GLY A 104 -2.69 22.49 -29.15
C GLY A 104 -3.46 21.47 -28.33
N ARG A 105 -4.66 21.04 -28.69
CA ARG A 105 -5.36 19.93 -28.02
C ARG A 105 -4.77 18.60 -28.47
N ASN A 106 -4.23 17.84 -27.49
CA ASN A 106 -3.73 16.49 -27.71
C ASN A 106 -4.76 15.48 -27.18
N VAL A 107 -5.08 14.48 -27.99
CA VAL A 107 -5.94 13.38 -27.60
C VAL A 107 -5.13 12.09 -27.58
N CYS A 108 -5.05 11.44 -26.43
CA CYS A 108 -4.42 10.14 -26.27
C CYS A 108 -5.51 9.07 -26.13
N ARG A 109 -5.32 7.91 -26.77
CA ARG A 109 -6.27 6.79 -26.71
C ARG A 109 -5.55 5.48 -26.47
N VAL A 110 -6.21 4.60 -25.73
CA VAL A 110 -5.81 3.21 -25.50
C VAL A 110 -7.04 2.35 -25.80
N ASN A 111 -6.94 1.42 -26.75
CA ASN A 111 -8.05 0.61 -27.24
C ASN A 111 -9.29 1.47 -27.60
N GLY A 112 -9.07 2.64 -28.21
CA GLY A 112 -10.13 3.58 -28.56
C GLY A 112 -10.63 4.49 -27.42
N HIS A 113 -10.36 4.20 -26.17
CA HIS A 113 -10.75 4.98 -25.01
C HIS A 113 -9.81 6.17 -24.80
N ALA A 114 -10.37 7.35 -24.52
CA ALA A 114 -9.56 8.54 -24.24
C ALA A 114 -8.89 8.44 -22.86
N VAL A 115 -7.59 8.67 -22.82
CA VAL A 115 -6.78 8.63 -21.60
C VAL A 115 -5.95 9.91 -21.43
N THR A 116 -5.40 10.12 -20.23
CA THR A 116 -4.46 11.21 -20.00
C THR A 116 -3.09 10.89 -20.61
N LEU A 117 -2.29 11.92 -20.87
CA LEU A 117 -0.92 11.76 -21.36
C LEU A 117 -0.07 10.93 -20.38
N HIS A 118 -0.28 11.09 -19.09
CA HIS A 118 0.43 10.34 -18.05
C HIS A 118 0.15 8.83 -18.12
N VAL A 119 -1.10 8.45 -18.35
CA VAL A 119 -1.49 7.05 -18.55
C VAL A 119 -0.85 6.47 -19.80
N LEU A 120 -0.89 7.22 -20.91
CA LEU A 120 -0.25 6.81 -22.17
C LEU A 120 1.27 6.59 -21.98
N GLN A 121 1.95 7.49 -21.26
CA GLN A 121 3.37 7.37 -20.94
C GLN A 121 3.65 6.13 -20.08
N ARG A 122 2.85 5.92 -19.04
CA ARG A 122 2.99 4.77 -18.13
C ARG A 122 2.87 3.44 -18.90
N ILE A 123 1.93 3.34 -19.83
CA ILE A 123 1.77 2.15 -20.69
C ILE A 123 2.93 2.04 -21.69
N GLY A 124 3.29 3.14 -22.35
CA GLY A 124 4.35 3.18 -23.34
C GLY A 124 5.72 2.74 -22.81
N GLU A 125 6.01 3.08 -21.56
CA GLU A 125 7.26 2.69 -20.84
C GLU A 125 7.46 1.16 -20.74
N HIS A 126 6.37 0.38 -20.76
CA HIS A 126 6.42 -1.09 -20.74
C HIS A 126 6.44 -1.73 -22.13
N LEU A 127 6.28 -0.95 -23.20
CA LEU A 127 6.16 -1.48 -24.55
C LEU A 127 7.40 -1.26 -25.41
N ILE A 128 7.97 -0.08 -25.37
CA ILE A 128 9.11 0.31 -26.25
C ILE A 128 10.16 1.08 -25.45
N ASP A 129 11.42 0.75 -25.72
CA ASP A 129 12.58 1.52 -25.29
C ASP A 129 13.28 2.11 -26.51
N ILE A 130 13.47 3.43 -26.56
CA ILE A 130 14.10 4.15 -27.69
C ILE A 130 15.49 4.61 -27.25
N HIS A 131 16.51 4.18 -27.99
CA HIS A 131 17.92 4.50 -27.77
C HIS A 131 18.43 5.40 -28.91
N GLY A 132 18.62 6.71 -28.62
CA GLY A 132 19.03 7.71 -29.60
C GLY A 132 18.83 9.13 -29.08
N GLN A 133 18.63 10.10 -29.97
CA GLN A 133 18.43 11.51 -29.59
C GLN A 133 17.07 11.77 -28.88
N SER A 134 16.07 10.93 -29.08
CA SER A 134 14.75 11.05 -28.47
C SER A 134 14.70 10.21 -27.19
N GLU A 135 14.84 10.84 -26.03
CA GLU A 135 15.03 10.20 -24.72
C GLU A 135 13.75 9.54 -24.18
N HIS A 136 13.55 8.27 -24.47
CA HIS A 136 12.66 7.38 -23.72
C HIS A 136 13.41 6.11 -23.30
N ILE A 137 14.48 6.30 -22.51
CA ILE A 137 15.38 5.21 -22.11
C ILE A 137 15.10 4.84 -20.66
N SER A 138 14.57 3.64 -20.42
CA SER A 138 14.32 3.10 -19.06
C SER A 138 15.58 3.08 -18.20
N LEU A 139 16.74 2.78 -18.81
CA LEU A 139 18.05 2.72 -18.15
C LEU A 139 18.60 4.08 -17.68
N LEU A 140 18.09 5.22 -18.17
CA LEU A 140 18.50 6.53 -17.67
C LEU A 140 17.76 6.95 -16.38
N ARG A 141 16.71 6.21 -16.01
CA ARG A 141 15.91 6.49 -14.81
C ARG A 141 16.53 5.81 -13.60
N VAL A 142 17.13 6.58 -12.70
CA VAL A 142 17.78 6.05 -11.48
C VAL A 142 16.85 5.12 -10.67
N ARG A 143 15.55 5.42 -10.63
CA ARG A 143 14.57 4.61 -9.89
C ARG A 143 14.44 3.16 -10.37
N THR A 144 14.77 2.88 -11.65
CA THR A 144 14.67 1.53 -12.22
C THR A 144 15.96 0.72 -12.09
N HIS A 145 17.08 1.35 -11.74
CA HIS A 145 18.38 0.67 -11.64
C HIS A 145 18.37 -0.46 -10.62
N ILE A 146 17.70 -0.27 -9.49
CA ILE A 146 17.53 -1.30 -8.46
C ILE A 146 16.74 -2.50 -8.99
N ASP A 147 15.72 -2.26 -9.82
CA ASP A 147 14.89 -3.32 -10.39
C ASP A 147 15.67 -4.15 -11.41
N PHE A 148 16.47 -3.49 -12.27
CA PHE A 148 17.37 -4.17 -13.19
C PHE A 148 18.42 -5.01 -12.44
N LEU A 149 19.02 -4.46 -11.38
CA LEU A 149 20.00 -5.17 -10.58
C LEU A 149 19.40 -6.39 -9.88
N ASP A 150 18.25 -6.22 -9.23
CA ASP A 150 17.55 -7.29 -8.51
C ASP A 150 17.09 -8.40 -9.46
N ARG A 151 16.65 -8.04 -10.67
CA ARG A 151 16.25 -9.00 -11.70
C ARG A 151 17.45 -9.75 -12.25
N TYR A 152 18.55 -9.05 -12.57
CA TYR A 152 19.78 -9.67 -13.05
C TYR A 152 20.39 -10.64 -12.02
N GLY A 153 20.32 -10.30 -10.74
CA GLY A 153 20.79 -11.15 -9.62
C GLY A 153 19.78 -12.18 -9.14
N ASN A 154 18.57 -12.22 -9.71
CA ASN A 154 17.45 -13.05 -9.22
C ASN A 154 17.17 -12.85 -7.73
N LEU A 155 17.11 -11.58 -7.27
CA LEU A 155 16.97 -11.19 -5.86
C LEU A 155 15.53 -10.87 -5.44
N TRP A 156 14.55 -11.14 -6.29
CA TRP A 156 13.15 -10.79 -6.05
C TRP A 156 12.57 -11.43 -4.79
N ASP A 157 12.89 -12.68 -4.51
CA ASP A 157 12.39 -13.37 -3.32
C ASP A 157 12.94 -12.75 -2.03
N GLN A 158 14.23 -12.38 -2.04
CA GLN A 158 14.86 -11.69 -0.91
C GLN A 158 14.25 -10.29 -0.71
N ARG A 159 14.02 -9.55 -1.79
CA ARG A 159 13.35 -8.25 -1.75
C ARG A 159 11.90 -8.36 -1.28
N ALA A 160 11.16 -9.38 -1.72
CA ALA A 160 9.79 -9.64 -1.30
C ALA A 160 9.70 -9.91 0.21
N ALA A 161 10.67 -10.67 0.76
CA ALA A 161 10.76 -10.91 2.20
C ALA A 161 10.97 -9.61 3.01
N VAL A 162 11.86 -8.71 2.54
CA VAL A 162 12.04 -7.37 3.15
C VAL A 162 10.75 -6.57 3.05
N ALA A 163 10.12 -6.52 1.87
CA ALA A 163 8.90 -5.78 1.64
C ALA A 163 7.75 -6.22 2.55
N ASP A 164 7.64 -7.54 2.80
CA ASP A 164 6.62 -8.08 3.69
C ASP A 164 6.82 -7.62 5.14
N GLN A 165 8.03 -7.74 5.67
CA GLN A 165 8.36 -7.25 7.01
C GLN A 165 8.14 -5.75 7.17
N VAL A 166 8.46 -4.96 6.15
CA VAL A 166 8.20 -3.51 6.15
C VAL A 166 6.70 -3.21 6.17
N ARG A 167 5.87 -3.97 5.45
CA ARG A 167 4.40 -3.81 5.50
C ARG A 167 3.86 -4.13 6.90
N GLN A 168 4.31 -5.23 7.50
CA GLN A 168 3.92 -5.62 8.87
C GLN A 168 4.33 -4.56 9.89
N LEU A 169 5.56 -4.05 9.81
CA LEU A 169 6.03 -2.96 10.66
C LEU A 169 5.18 -1.69 10.52
N ARG A 170 4.79 -1.33 9.29
CA ARG A 170 3.91 -0.17 9.06
C ARG A 170 2.54 -0.34 9.72
N ALA A 171 1.97 -1.54 9.65
CA ALA A 171 0.70 -1.85 10.33
C ALA A 171 0.84 -1.69 11.85
N VAL A 172 1.88 -2.26 12.45
CA VAL A 172 2.19 -2.12 13.88
C VAL A 172 2.40 -0.65 14.28
N ARG A 173 3.15 0.13 13.51
CA ARG A 173 3.37 1.56 13.78
C ARG A 173 2.10 2.39 13.68
N ASN A 174 1.20 2.07 12.76
CA ASN A 174 -0.09 2.76 12.63
C ASN A 174 -0.99 2.47 13.83
N GLU A 175 -1.04 1.21 14.30
CA GLU A 175 -1.79 0.81 15.50
C GLU A 175 -1.20 1.46 16.76
N LEU A 176 0.13 1.46 16.92
CA LEU A 176 0.82 2.18 18.00
C LEU A 176 0.47 3.67 18.02
N LYS A 177 0.49 4.31 16.86
CA LYS A 177 0.20 5.74 16.76
C LYS A 177 -1.25 6.05 17.16
N SER A 178 -2.22 5.21 16.79
CA SER A 178 -3.62 5.38 17.17
C SER A 178 -3.81 5.25 18.69
N LEU A 179 -3.15 4.26 19.31
CA LEU A 179 -3.21 4.08 20.76
C LEU A 179 -2.48 5.19 21.55
N GLN A 180 -1.37 5.70 21.05
CA GLN A 180 -0.59 6.77 21.72
C GLN A 180 -1.25 8.15 21.66
N MET A 181 -2.10 8.42 20.68
CA MET A 181 -2.84 9.70 20.62
C MET A 181 -3.82 9.85 21.78
N ASP A 182 -4.29 8.73 22.36
CA ASP A 182 -5.22 8.69 23.48
C ASP A 182 -4.54 8.70 24.87
N GLU A 183 -3.23 8.54 24.96
CA GLU A 183 -2.54 8.24 26.25
C GLU A 183 -2.67 9.35 27.31
N ARG A 184 -2.58 10.63 26.93
CA ARG A 184 -2.72 11.75 27.89
C ARG A 184 -4.15 11.96 28.37
N GLU A 185 -5.12 11.66 27.52
CA GLU A 185 -6.55 11.73 27.83
C GLU A 185 -6.95 10.50 28.64
N SER A 186 -6.40 9.35 28.29
CA SER A 186 -6.60 8.07 29.00
C SER A 186 -6.07 8.09 30.43
N ALA A 187 -4.90 8.64 30.69
CA ALA A 187 -4.34 8.71 32.05
C ALA A 187 -5.27 9.50 33.00
N ARG A 188 -5.75 10.67 32.57
CA ARG A 188 -6.72 11.46 33.35
C ARG A 188 -8.07 10.74 33.53
N ARG A 189 -8.45 9.96 32.56
CA ARG A 189 -9.70 9.19 32.56
C ARG A 189 -9.59 7.99 33.49
N VAL A 190 -8.44 7.31 33.50
CA VAL A 190 -8.11 6.22 34.46
C VAL A 190 -8.21 6.72 35.89
N ASP A 191 -7.53 7.82 36.25
CA ASP A 191 -7.58 8.39 37.61
C ASP A 191 -9.01 8.70 38.05
N ARG A 192 -9.79 9.30 37.16
CA ARG A 192 -11.19 9.63 37.43
C ARG A 192 -12.07 8.40 37.59
N LEU A 193 -11.92 7.41 36.68
CA LEU A 193 -12.71 6.18 36.72
C LEU A 193 -12.36 5.33 37.95
N THR A 194 -11.08 5.23 38.29
CA THR A 194 -10.61 4.54 39.50
C THR A 194 -11.26 5.15 40.75
N TYR A 195 -11.21 6.49 40.88
CA TYR A 195 -11.85 7.18 42.00
C TYR A 195 -13.36 6.89 42.09
N VAL A 196 -14.06 6.90 40.96
CA VAL A 196 -15.50 6.60 40.90
C VAL A 196 -15.81 5.18 41.33
N VAL A 197 -15.05 4.21 40.79
CA VAL A 197 -15.24 2.79 41.12
C VAL A 197 -14.98 2.55 42.59
N ASP A 198 -13.86 3.07 43.14
CA ASP A 198 -13.49 2.91 44.54
C ASP A 198 -14.52 3.55 45.49
N GLU A 199 -15.01 4.77 45.16
CA GLU A 199 -15.98 5.46 46.02
C GLU A 199 -17.35 4.74 46.04
N ILE A 200 -17.83 4.22 44.91
CA ILE A 200 -19.10 3.48 44.84
C ILE A 200 -18.96 2.08 45.43
N MET A 201 -17.87 1.36 45.18
CA MET A 201 -17.64 0.03 45.74
C MET A 201 -17.45 0.07 47.25
N ALA A 202 -16.66 1.05 47.76
CA ALA A 202 -16.46 1.23 49.19
C ALA A 202 -17.76 1.55 49.94
N ALA A 203 -18.73 2.20 49.27
CA ALA A 203 -20.02 2.52 49.82
C ALA A 203 -20.92 1.29 50.01
N ASN A 204 -20.66 0.17 49.36
CA ASN A 204 -21.41 -1.09 49.44
C ASN A 204 -22.93 -0.89 49.48
N LEU A 205 -23.45 -0.20 48.47
CA LEU A 205 -24.85 0.19 48.34
C LEU A 205 -25.75 -1.03 48.07
N GLN A 206 -26.92 -1.06 48.73
CA GLN A 206 -27.93 -2.11 48.53
C GLN A 206 -29.22 -1.52 47.99
N VAL A 207 -29.82 -2.18 47.02
CA VAL A 207 -31.09 -1.78 46.44
C VAL A 207 -32.19 -1.77 47.53
N GLY A 208 -32.93 -0.67 47.63
CA GLY A 208 -33.99 -0.48 48.63
C GLY A 208 -33.49 -0.07 50.03
N GLU A 209 -32.18 0.08 50.25
CA GLU A 209 -31.58 0.49 51.52
C GLU A 209 -32.05 1.88 51.96
N GLU A 210 -32.17 2.83 51.05
CA GLU A 210 -32.56 4.22 51.33
C GLU A 210 -33.96 4.29 51.93
N GLU A 211 -34.91 3.58 51.33
CA GLU A 211 -36.31 3.53 51.80
C GLU A 211 -36.42 2.84 53.17
N ALA A 212 -35.67 1.75 53.36
CA ALA A 212 -35.63 1.06 54.65
C ALA A 212 -35.04 1.95 55.74
N LEU A 213 -33.95 2.67 55.44
CA LEU A 213 -33.32 3.60 56.40
C LEU A 213 -34.19 4.81 56.70
N LYS A 214 -34.93 5.35 55.74
CA LYS A 214 -35.92 6.45 55.98
C LYS A 214 -37.02 6.01 56.90
N GLN A 215 -37.59 4.81 56.72
CA GLN A 215 -38.59 4.25 57.61
C GLN A 215 -38.04 4.03 59.01
N GLU A 216 -36.85 3.44 59.11
CA GLU A 216 -36.16 3.24 60.39
C GLU A 216 -35.91 4.58 61.12
N ARG A 217 -35.44 5.60 60.40
CA ARG A 217 -35.21 6.96 60.92
C ARG A 217 -36.49 7.58 61.48
N GLU A 218 -37.59 7.44 60.74
CA GLU A 218 -38.89 7.97 61.19
C GLU A 218 -39.37 7.27 62.48
N LEU A 219 -39.20 5.95 62.55
CA LEU A 219 -39.55 5.19 63.76
C LEU A 219 -38.67 5.57 64.96
N LEU A 220 -37.35 5.67 64.78
CA LEU A 220 -36.39 6.03 65.83
C LEU A 220 -36.51 7.50 66.26
N GLY A 221 -36.69 8.42 65.30
CA GLY A 221 -36.82 9.85 65.55
C GLY A 221 -38.10 10.21 66.35
N ASN A 222 -39.15 9.45 66.19
CA ASN A 222 -40.38 9.62 66.94
C ASN A 222 -40.44 8.79 68.23
N ALA A 223 -39.39 8.01 68.57
CA ALA A 223 -39.42 7.10 69.72
C ALA A 223 -39.64 7.85 71.03
N GLU A 224 -38.93 8.95 71.24
CA GLU A 224 -39.08 9.76 72.46
C GLU A 224 -40.50 10.37 72.59
N LEU A 225 -41.03 10.91 71.51
CA LEU A 225 -42.39 11.46 71.48
C LEU A 225 -43.41 10.37 71.78
N ARG A 226 -43.30 9.21 71.18
CA ARG A 226 -44.15 8.04 71.42
C ARG A 226 -44.05 7.53 72.85
N ALA A 227 -42.86 7.45 73.40
CA ALA A 227 -42.64 7.07 74.80
C ALA A 227 -43.32 8.10 75.78
N ASN A 228 -43.08 9.39 75.50
CA ASN A 228 -43.67 10.48 76.30
C ASN A 228 -45.20 10.49 76.26
N LEU A 229 -45.80 10.33 75.06
CA LEU A 229 -47.27 10.27 74.90
C LEU A 229 -47.85 9.03 75.59
N ALA A 230 -47.17 7.87 75.48
CA ALA A 230 -47.60 6.64 76.16
C ALA A 230 -47.46 6.78 77.71
N ASP A 231 -46.41 7.41 78.20
CA ASP A 231 -46.24 7.70 79.62
C ASP A 231 -47.27 8.69 80.13
N HIS A 232 -47.52 9.73 79.40
CA HIS A 232 -48.56 10.69 79.74
C HIS A 232 -49.97 10.03 79.84
N ALA A 233 -50.35 9.23 78.86
CA ALA A 233 -51.56 8.47 78.83
C ALA A 233 -51.64 7.46 80.00
N TYR A 234 -50.55 6.74 80.29
CA TYR A 234 -50.44 5.83 81.43
C TYR A 234 -50.68 6.59 82.76
N ARG A 235 -49.95 7.73 82.97
CA ARG A 235 -50.06 8.54 84.18
C ARG A 235 -51.47 9.15 84.34
N SER A 236 -52.14 9.53 83.28
CA SER A 236 -53.51 10.00 83.33
C SER A 236 -54.44 8.93 83.85
N LEU A 237 -54.16 7.65 83.61
CA LEU A 237 -54.98 6.53 84.09
C LEU A 237 -54.57 6.08 85.49
N TYR A 238 -53.30 6.04 85.82
CA TYR A 238 -52.79 5.49 87.08
C TYR A 238 -52.41 6.51 88.16
N GLY A 239 -52.34 7.81 87.79
CA GLY A 239 -51.84 8.87 88.64
C GLY A 239 -50.34 9.11 88.47
N ALA A 240 -49.90 10.37 88.73
CA ALA A 240 -48.48 10.74 88.61
C ALA A 240 -47.70 10.58 89.91
N GLY A 241 -48.27 10.20 91.08
CA GLY A 241 -47.66 10.03 92.36
C GLY A 241 -48.64 9.60 93.49
N GLU A 242 -48.17 9.44 94.73
CA GLU A 242 -48.97 8.94 95.85
C GLU A 242 -50.11 9.83 96.20
N ASP A 243 -50.07 11.13 95.91
CA ASP A 243 -51.11 12.10 96.25
C ASP A 243 -52.04 12.49 95.05
N GLU A 244 -51.81 11.96 93.83
CA GLU A 244 -52.53 12.32 92.65
C GLU A 244 -53.40 11.16 92.12
N LYS A 245 -54.74 11.31 92.23
CA LYS A 245 -55.67 10.27 91.76
C LYS A 245 -55.66 10.14 90.24
N GLY A 246 -55.41 8.94 89.83
CA GLY A 246 -55.54 8.58 88.41
C GLY A 246 -57.03 8.37 87.98
N GLY A 247 -57.27 8.25 86.71
CA GLY A 247 -58.56 7.93 86.17
C GLY A 247 -59.16 6.63 86.71
N ILE A 248 -58.28 5.60 86.95
CA ILE A 248 -58.70 4.32 87.56
C ILE A 248 -59.15 4.51 88.99
N ASP A 249 -58.42 5.35 89.73
CA ASP A 249 -58.84 5.65 91.13
C ASP A 249 -60.19 6.31 91.20
N LEU A 250 -60.46 7.31 90.28
CA LEU A 250 -61.71 7.97 90.19
C LEU A 250 -62.88 7.04 89.74
N LEU A 251 -62.57 6.12 88.79
CA LEU A 251 -63.48 5.06 88.41
C LEU A 251 -63.84 4.11 89.52
N ASN A 252 -62.79 3.71 90.28
CA ASN A 252 -62.99 2.86 91.49
C ASN A 252 -63.79 3.56 92.56
N GLU A 253 -63.55 4.86 92.82
CA GLU A 253 -64.37 5.65 93.73
C GLU A 253 -65.82 5.73 93.25
N ALA A 254 -66.04 5.99 91.97
CA ALA A 254 -67.36 5.96 91.42
C ALA A 254 -68.07 4.61 91.54
N HIS A 255 -67.29 3.49 91.27
CA HIS A 255 -67.81 2.14 91.48
C HIS A 255 -68.19 1.86 92.91
N GLN A 256 -67.35 2.25 93.88
CA GLN A 256 -67.65 2.12 95.32
C GLN A 256 -68.95 2.96 95.70
N ALA A 257 -69.13 4.15 95.15
CA ALA A 257 -70.31 4.93 95.34
C ALA A 257 -71.61 4.27 94.81
N VAL A 258 -71.48 3.60 93.64
CA VAL A 258 -72.57 2.83 93.02
C VAL A 258 -72.88 1.58 93.86
N ILE A 259 -71.91 0.88 94.35
CA ILE A 259 -72.10 -0.24 95.34
C ILE A 259 -72.86 0.27 96.55
N GLY A 260 -72.57 1.49 97.04
CA GLY A 260 -73.27 2.09 98.13
C GLY A 260 -74.72 2.35 97.77
N LEU A 261 -75.04 2.84 96.59
CA LEU A 261 -76.37 3.08 96.05
C LEU A 261 -77.17 1.77 95.87
N GLU A 262 -76.59 0.70 95.41
CA GLU A 262 -77.25 -0.61 95.19
C GLU A 262 -77.85 -1.15 96.52
N LYS A 263 -77.27 -0.79 97.63
CA LYS A 263 -77.85 -1.15 99.00
C LYS A 263 -79.20 -0.50 99.27
N TYR A 264 -79.52 0.64 98.62
CA TYR A 264 -80.73 1.39 98.73
C TYR A 264 -81.73 1.27 97.61
N ASP A 265 -81.16 1.00 96.38
CA ASP A 265 -81.94 0.79 95.17
C ASP A 265 -81.32 -0.40 94.34
N PRO A 266 -81.92 -1.56 94.35
CA PRO A 266 -81.47 -2.71 93.63
C PRO A 266 -81.50 -2.56 92.07
N ALA A 267 -82.24 -1.52 91.55
CA ALA A 267 -82.37 -1.25 90.12
C ALA A 267 -81.00 -0.75 89.53
N VAL A 268 -80.07 -0.31 90.32
CA VAL A 268 -78.78 0.20 89.88
C VAL A 268 -77.67 -0.89 89.69
N LYS A 269 -78.06 -2.17 89.78
CA LYS A 269 -77.19 -3.26 89.57
C LYS A 269 -76.44 -3.23 88.22
N SER A 270 -77.13 -2.87 87.16
CA SER A 270 -76.50 -2.74 85.83
C SER A 270 -75.44 -1.63 85.79
N LEU A 271 -75.67 -0.51 86.51
CA LEU A 271 -74.71 0.59 86.62
C LEU A 271 -73.45 0.15 87.39
N ARG A 272 -73.59 -0.72 88.44
CA ARG A 272 -72.47 -1.29 89.17
C ARG A 272 -71.63 -2.17 88.22
N GLU A 273 -72.27 -3.08 87.42
CA GLU A 273 -71.57 -3.94 86.45
C GLU A 273 -70.89 -3.11 85.35
N GLU A 274 -71.53 -2.02 84.90
CA GLU A 274 -70.90 -1.08 83.94
C GLU A 274 -69.69 -0.37 84.59
N ALA A 275 -69.79 0.13 85.79
CA ALA A 275 -68.65 0.78 86.50
C ALA A 275 -67.46 -0.19 86.76
N GLU A 276 -67.80 -1.43 87.15
CA GLU A 276 -66.77 -2.52 87.31
C GLU A 276 -66.09 -2.81 86.01
N SER A 277 -66.85 -2.93 84.92
CA SER A 277 -66.31 -3.17 83.58
C SER A 277 -65.40 -2.02 83.09
N ALA A 278 -65.85 -0.77 83.30
CA ALA A 278 -65.10 0.44 82.93
C ALA A 278 -63.75 0.54 83.66
N SER A 279 -63.76 0.21 84.97
CA SER A 279 -62.53 0.18 85.76
C SER A 279 -61.54 -0.91 85.28
N ALA A 280 -62.05 -2.13 84.99
CA ALA A 280 -61.22 -3.23 84.46
C ALA A 280 -60.64 -2.88 83.07
N GLN A 281 -61.44 -2.27 82.18
CA GLN A 281 -60.96 -1.84 80.84
C GLN A 281 -59.91 -0.73 80.98
N ALA A 282 -60.08 0.22 81.90
CA ALA A 282 -59.09 1.26 82.12
C ALA A 282 -57.71 0.67 82.64
N ASP A 283 -57.76 -0.34 83.50
CA ASP A 283 -56.57 -1.03 84.00
C ASP A 283 -55.90 -1.84 82.93
N ASP A 284 -56.67 -2.51 82.06
CA ASP A 284 -56.12 -3.21 80.91
C ASP A 284 -55.43 -2.27 79.91
N LEU A 285 -56.04 -1.11 79.63
CA LEU A 285 -55.46 -0.08 78.78
C LEU A 285 -54.17 0.51 79.37
N ALA A 286 -54.20 0.79 80.69
CA ALA A 286 -53.00 1.28 81.37
C ALA A 286 -51.80 0.26 81.30
N ARG A 287 -52.09 -1.03 81.50
CA ARG A 287 -51.09 -2.08 81.35
C ARG A 287 -50.59 -2.13 79.90
N ALA A 288 -51.43 -2.03 78.89
CA ALA A 288 -51.09 -2.00 77.51
C ALA A 288 -50.17 -0.80 77.17
N LEU A 289 -50.54 0.40 77.65
CA LEU A 289 -49.76 1.63 77.48
C LEU A 289 -48.38 1.55 78.14
N ARG A 290 -48.28 0.95 79.31
CA ARG A 290 -47.03 0.72 80.00
C ARG A 290 -46.11 -0.25 79.18
N SER A 291 -46.70 -1.37 78.77
CA SER A 291 -45.99 -2.31 77.92
C SER A 291 -45.55 -1.67 76.62
N TYR A 292 -46.37 -0.84 75.97
CA TYR A 292 -45.99 -0.11 74.78
C TYR A 292 -44.82 0.85 75.03
N ARG A 293 -44.90 1.69 76.11
CA ARG A 293 -43.83 2.61 76.50
C ARG A 293 -42.51 1.89 76.73
N ASP A 294 -42.53 0.78 77.48
CA ASP A 294 -41.31 0.01 77.86
C ASP A 294 -40.69 -0.75 76.68
N ASN A 295 -41.46 -0.97 75.59
CA ASN A 295 -41.02 -1.60 74.34
C ASN A 295 -40.66 -0.57 73.24
N VAL A 296 -40.82 0.75 73.46
CA VAL A 296 -40.35 1.75 72.50
C VAL A 296 -38.81 1.77 72.52
N ASP A 297 -38.19 1.32 71.43
CA ASP A 297 -36.72 1.28 71.25
C ASP A 297 -36.18 2.71 71.09
N HIS A 298 -35.60 3.23 72.17
CA HIS A 298 -34.95 4.53 72.19
C HIS A 298 -33.44 4.30 72.05
N ASN A 299 -32.96 4.30 70.75
CA ASN A 299 -31.57 4.07 70.47
C ASN A 299 -30.96 5.25 69.66
N PRO A 300 -30.50 6.32 70.36
CA PRO A 300 -29.93 7.50 69.73
C PRO A 300 -28.62 7.18 68.97
N GLY A 301 -27.86 6.16 69.38
CA GLY A 301 -26.68 5.72 68.66
C GLY A 301 -27.03 5.11 67.29
N ARG A 302 -28.12 4.34 67.24
CA ARG A 302 -28.58 3.78 65.95
C ARG A 302 -29.17 4.86 65.04
N LEU A 303 -29.90 5.84 65.58
CA LEU A 303 -30.41 6.99 64.80
C LEU A 303 -29.25 7.75 64.13
N LEU A 304 -28.17 8.03 64.89
CA LEU A 304 -26.97 8.68 64.33
C LEU A 304 -26.36 7.87 63.17
N GLN A 305 -26.24 6.56 63.32
CA GLN A 305 -25.73 5.68 62.27
C GLN A 305 -26.59 5.71 61.02
N VAL A 306 -27.93 5.73 61.20
CA VAL A 306 -28.89 5.82 60.10
C VAL A 306 -28.75 7.17 59.38
N ASP A 307 -28.65 8.28 60.15
CA ASP A 307 -28.43 9.61 59.55
C ASP A 307 -27.11 9.70 58.81
N GLU A 308 -25.99 9.21 59.36
CA GLU A 308 -24.71 9.20 58.66
C GLU A 308 -24.75 8.37 57.35
N ARG A 309 -25.49 7.25 57.38
CA ARG A 309 -25.63 6.39 56.19
C ARG A 309 -26.51 7.05 55.13
N LEU A 310 -27.59 7.68 55.52
CA LEU A 310 -28.43 8.47 54.59
C LEU A 310 -27.69 9.66 54.02
N ASP A 311 -26.87 10.35 54.79
CA ASP A 311 -26.02 11.44 54.32
C ASP A 311 -24.96 10.94 53.30
N LEU A 312 -24.40 9.76 53.52
CA LEU A 312 -23.49 9.13 52.54
C LEU A 312 -24.22 8.86 51.24
N ILE A 313 -25.39 8.21 51.31
CA ILE A 313 -26.21 7.90 50.11
C ILE A 313 -26.58 9.21 49.38
N PHE A 314 -27.01 10.23 50.12
CA PHE A 314 -27.38 11.54 49.53
C PHE A 314 -26.19 12.21 48.83
N ARG A 315 -24.98 12.16 49.38
CA ARG A 315 -23.77 12.70 48.72
C ARG A 315 -23.42 11.93 47.48
N LEU A 316 -23.57 10.62 47.46
CA LEU A 316 -23.31 9.78 46.31
C LEU A 316 -24.35 9.99 45.21
N LYS A 317 -25.62 10.15 45.60
CA LYS A 317 -26.73 10.50 44.65
C LYS A 317 -26.43 11.77 43.88
N ARG A 318 -25.97 12.81 44.54
CA ARG A 318 -25.61 14.09 43.89
C ARG A 318 -24.48 13.98 42.89
N LYS A 319 -23.67 12.91 42.94
CA LYS A 319 -22.51 12.71 42.06
C LYS A 319 -22.80 11.72 40.92
N TYR A 320 -23.57 10.66 41.19
CA TYR A 320 -23.55 9.46 40.37
C TYR A 320 -24.92 9.00 39.85
N GLY A 321 -26.03 9.51 40.37
CA GLY A 321 -27.38 9.15 39.90
C GLY A 321 -28.43 9.39 40.96
N ASP A 322 -29.71 9.44 40.58
CA ASP A 322 -30.81 9.78 41.46
C ASP A 322 -31.31 8.59 42.29
N THR A 323 -30.91 7.36 41.94
CA THR A 323 -31.25 6.14 42.67
C THR A 323 -30.00 5.28 42.95
N ILE A 324 -30.11 4.36 43.93
CA ILE A 324 -29.03 3.41 44.26
C ILE A 324 -28.72 2.52 43.07
N GLU A 325 -29.74 2.07 42.35
CA GLU A 325 -29.58 1.26 41.13
C GLU A 325 -28.77 1.99 40.05
N GLU A 326 -29.07 3.28 39.84
CA GLU A 326 -28.34 4.12 38.89
C GLU A 326 -26.86 4.30 39.31
N MET A 327 -26.59 4.48 40.58
CA MET A 327 -25.23 4.61 41.12
C MET A 327 -24.44 3.32 40.94
N ILE A 328 -25.03 2.15 41.20
CA ILE A 328 -24.43 0.83 41.00
C ILE A 328 -24.14 0.63 39.51
N ALA A 329 -25.11 0.88 38.61
CA ALA A 329 -24.94 0.76 37.17
C ALA A 329 -23.85 1.72 36.64
N TYR A 330 -23.75 2.93 37.20
CA TYR A 330 -22.69 3.88 36.88
C TYR A 330 -21.29 3.35 37.28
N GLY A 331 -21.21 2.75 38.47
CA GLY A 331 -19.98 2.09 38.96
C GLY A 331 -19.55 0.92 38.08
N GLU A 332 -20.48 0.05 37.68
CA GLU A 332 -20.23 -1.08 36.78
C GLU A 332 -19.77 -0.61 35.40
N LYS A 333 -20.40 0.42 34.87
CA LYS A 333 -19.98 1.02 33.58
C LYS A 333 -18.59 1.64 33.68
N ALA A 334 -18.29 2.33 34.76
CA ALA A 334 -16.96 2.89 35.01
C ALA A 334 -15.88 1.79 35.15
N ALA A 335 -16.18 0.69 35.82
CA ALA A 335 -15.31 -0.46 35.96
C ALA A 335 -15.04 -1.16 34.61
N ALA A 336 -16.07 -1.34 33.80
CA ALA A 336 -15.93 -1.93 32.46
C ALA A 336 -15.07 -1.04 31.55
N GLU A 337 -15.24 0.28 31.60
CA GLU A 337 -14.43 1.24 30.84
C GLU A 337 -12.97 1.23 31.33
N LEU A 338 -12.73 1.18 32.63
CA LEU A 338 -11.39 1.08 33.22
C LEU A 338 -10.66 -0.21 32.77
N ALA A 339 -11.36 -1.34 32.74
CA ALA A 339 -10.83 -2.61 32.24
C ALA A 339 -10.45 -2.51 30.76
N GLY A 340 -11.23 -1.82 29.94
CA GLY A 340 -10.94 -1.56 28.54
C GLY A 340 -9.64 -0.76 28.31
N ILE A 341 -9.38 0.24 29.15
CA ILE A 341 -8.16 1.06 29.08
C ILE A 341 -6.93 0.25 29.50
N SER A 342 -7.04 -0.58 30.53
CA SER A 342 -5.95 -1.46 30.99
C SER A 342 -5.51 -2.46 29.91
N HIS A 343 -6.43 -3.00 29.13
CA HIS A 343 -6.11 -3.83 27.97
C HIS A 343 -5.36 -3.06 26.87
N GLY A 344 -5.62 -1.76 26.73
CA GLY A 344 -4.90 -0.87 25.82
C GLY A 344 -3.41 -0.76 26.15
N GLU A 345 -3.05 -0.66 27.42
CA GLU A 345 -1.65 -0.60 27.88
C GLU A 345 -0.88 -1.90 27.64
N GLU A 346 -1.51 -3.05 27.88
CA GLU A 346 -0.92 -4.36 27.55
C GLU A 346 -0.68 -4.48 26.04
N ARG A 347 -1.66 -4.08 25.23
CA ARG A 347 -1.55 -4.08 23.78
C ARG A 347 -0.42 -3.17 23.28
N LEU A 348 -0.23 -2.01 23.90
CA LEU A 348 0.85 -1.08 23.58
C LEU A 348 2.24 -1.68 23.85
N LYS A 349 2.39 -2.42 24.95
CA LYS A 349 3.64 -3.16 25.26
C LYS A 349 3.90 -4.27 24.25
N GLU A 350 2.88 -5.05 23.87
CA GLU A 350 2.99 -6.10 22.85
C GLU A 350 3.42 -5.51 21.49
N LEU A 351 2.75 -4.45 21.03
CA LEU A 351 3.05 -3.79 19.78
C LEU A 351 4.45 -3.18 19.75
N THR A 352 4.90 -2.63 20.89
CA THR A 352 6.27 -2.11 21.04
C THR A 352 7.30 -3.24 20.91
N ALA A 353 7.04 -4.38 21.49
CA ALA A 353 7.90 -5.56 21.37
C ALA A 353 7.92 -6.09 19.93
N LEU A 354 6.75 -6.17 19.26
CA LEU A 354 6.62 -6.55 17.87
C LEU A 354 7.35 -5.57 16.93
N GLN A 355 7.27 -4.26 17.18
CA GLN A 355 8.03 -3.25 16.44
C GLN A 355 9.54 -3.52 16.50
N VAL A 356 10.07 -3.81 17.68
CA VAL A 356 11.50 -4.12 17.86
C VAL A 356 11.87 -5.41 17.13
N GLN A 357 11.01 -6.41 17.17
CA GLN A 357 11.22 -7.68 16.47
C GLN A 357 11.26 -7.49 14.95
N HIS A 358 10.28 -6.78 14.38
CA HIS A 358 10.26 -6.48 12.95
C HIS A 358 11.47 -5.66 12.51
N LEU A 359 11.89 -4.65 13.29
CA LEU A 359 13.09 -3.87 12.98
C LEU A 359 14.37 -4.73 12.94
N LYS A 360 14.52 -5.69 13.85
CA LYS A 360 15.65 -6.63 13.82
C LYS A 360 15.63 -7.54 12.61
N GLU A 361 14.46 -8.05 12.26
CA GLU A 361 14.32 -8.94 11.09
C GLU A 361 14.51 -8.18 9.77
N ILE A 362 13.99 -6.94 9.68
CA ILE A 362 14.25 -6.05 8.53
C ILE A 362 15.75 -5.78 8.43
N ALA A 363 16.44 -5.50 9.54
CA ALA A 363 17.88 -5.26 9.53
C ALA A 363 18.65 -6.46 8.95
N ARG A 364 18.36 -7.67 9.43
CA ARG A 364 18.98 -8.91 8.94
C ARG A 364 18.73 -9.10 7.44
N LEU A 365 17.46 -9.10 7.01
CA LEU A 365 17.08 -9.34 5.62
C LEU A 365 17.60 -8.25 4.66
N ALA A 366 17.55 -6.98 5.07
CA ALA A 366 18.01 -5.88 4.23
C ALA A 366 19.52 -5.82 4.08
N ILE A 367 20.29 -6.20 5.10
CA ILE A 367 21.76 -6.31 5.03
C ILE A 367 22.15 -7.48 4.12
N ASP A 368 21.49 -8.64 4.26
CA ASP A 368 21.73 -9.80 3.39
C ASP A 368 21.43 -9.45 1.92
N LEU A 369 20.30 -8.79 1.65
CA LEU A 369 19.93 -8.31 0.32
C LEU A 369 20.97 -7.32 -0.23
N SER A 370 21.43 -6.36 0.60
CA SER A 370 22.45 -5.39 0.19
C SER A 370 23.77 -6.07 -0.17
N ALA A 371 24.21 -7.08 0.58
CA ALA A 371 25.40 -7.85 0.28
C ALA A 371 25.25 -8.61 -1.06
N ALA A 372 24.11 -9.25 -1.31
CA ALA A 372 23.82 -9.92 -2.57
C ALA A 372 23.80 -8.95 -3.75
N ARG A 373 23.22 -7.75 -3.59
CA ARG A 373 23.22 -6.68 -4.61
C ARG A 373 24.63 -6.21 -4.95
N ARG A 374 25.50 -6.04 -3.95
CA ARG A 374 26.91 -5.63 -4.20
C ARG A 374 27.66 -6.68 -5.02
N ALA A 375 27.52 -7.96 -4.65
CA ALA A 375 28.09 -9.06 -5.42
C ALA A 375 27.54 -9.10 -6.86
N THR A 376 26.23 -8.94 -7.02
CA THR A 376 25.57 -8.84 -8.33
C THR A 376 26.06 -7.63 -9.13
N GLY A 377 26.24 -6.46 -8.48
CA GLY A 377 26.75 -5.25 -9.11
C GLY A 377 28.17 -5.40 -9.66
N GLU A 378 29.03 -6.15 -8.97
CA GLU A 378 30.38 -6.47 -9.48
C GLU A 378 30.33 -7.38 -10.71
N LEU A 379 29.45 -8.40 -10.69
CA LEU A 379 29.27 -9.30 -11.84
C LEU A 379 28.70 -8.55 -13.05
N LEU A 380 27.70 -7.71 -12.83
CA LEU A 380 27.08 -6.85 -13.85
C LEU A 380 28.14 -5.92 -14.46
N SER A 381 28.96 -5.27 -13.63
CA SER A 381 30.01 -4.35 -14.09
C SER A 381 31.00 -5.05 -15.00
N LYS A 382 31.49 -6.22 -14.62
CA LYS A 382 32.41 -7.03 -15.45
C LYS A 382 31.75 -7.45 -16.76
N GLY A 383 30.49 -7.87 -16.72
CA GLY A 383 29.75 -8.27 -17.92
C GLY A 383 29.60 -7.12 -18.91
N ILE A 384 29.19 -5.93 -18.42
CA ILE A 384 29.04 -4.74 -19.26
C ILE A 384 30.41 -4.27 -19.83
N GLU A 385 31.46 -4.23 -19.02
CA GLU A 385 32.79 -3.84 -19.50
C GLU A 385 33.29 -4.77 -20.61
N ALA A 386 33.03 -6.08 -20.51
CA ALA A 386 33.36 -7.04 -21.58
C ALA A 386 32.60 -6.72 -22.88
N GLN A 387 31.30 -6.40 -22.78
CA GLN A 387 30.49 -6.00 -23.95
C GLN A 387 30.98 -4.68 -24.57
N LEU A 388 31.40 -3.71 -23.74
CA LEU A 388 31.95 -2.43 -24.20
C LEU A 388 33.28 -2.62 -24.95
N GLN A 389 34.13 -3.53 -24.50
CA GLN A 389 35.37 -3.87 -25.21
C GLN A 389 35.10 -4.34 -26.63
N ASP A 390 34.11 -5.23 -26.84
CA ASP A 390 33.71 -5.71 -28.16
C ASP A 390 33.18 -4.59 -29.07
N LEU A 391 32.51 -3.60 -28.47
CA LEU A 391 31.91 -2.45 -29.17
C LEU A 391 32.89 -1.31 -29.46
N GLY A 392 34.20 -1.55 -29.28
CA GLY A 392 35.27 -0.55 -29.53
C GLY A 392 35.44 0.47 -28.40
N MET A 393 34.87 0.23 -27.24
CA MET A 393 34.94 1.08 -26.04
C MET A 393 35.79 0.40 -24.94
N ALA A 394 36.92 -0.19 -25.28
CA ALA A 394 37.75 -1.03 -24.39
C ALA A 394 38.26 -0.32 -23.12
N LYS A 395 38.22 1.02 -23.09
CA LYS A 395 38.70 1.83 -21.95
C LYS A 395 37.55 2.36 -21.09
N ALA A 396 36.32 2.16 -21.52
CA ALA A 396 35.14 2.58 -20.72
C ALA A 396 35.03 1.72 -19.46
N LYS A 397 34.60 2.35 -18.38
CA LYS A 397 34.37 1.73 -17.09
C LYS A 397 32.91 1.83 -16.70
N PHE A 398 32.37 0.77 -16.11
CA PHE A 398 31.04 0.73 -15.56
C PHE A 398 31.08 0.36 -14.07
N GLY A 399 30.18 0.90 -13.27
CA GLY A 399 30.07 0.59 -11.85
C GLY A 399 28.65 0.77 -11.33
N VAL A 400 28.37 0.15 -10.21
CA VAL A 400 27.10 0.31 -9.49
C VAL A 400 27.38 1.02 -8.18
N ALA A 401 26.82 2.22 -8.01
CA ALA A 401 26.89 2.97 -6.77
C ALA A 401 25.74 2.54 -5.84
N PHE A 402 26.03 2.45 -4.55
CA PHE A 402 25.09 2.13 -3.50
C PHE A 402 25.12 3.25 -2.47
N GLU A 403 24.05 4.02 -2.42
CA GLU A 403 23.87 5.09 -1.44
C GLU A 403 22.89 4.64 -0.37
N ARG A 404 23.04 5.18 0.83
CA ARG A 404 22.15 4.95 1.98
C ARG A 404 21.73 6.28 2.56
N SER A 405 20.49 6.38 3.01
CA SER A 405 19.96 7.55 3.70
C SER A 405 19.99 7.33 5.20
N ASP A 406 20.44 8.33 5.95
CA ASP A 406 20.32 8.30 7.41
C ASP A 406 18.87 8.59 7.81
N ASP A 407 18.33 7.78 8.73
CA ASP A 407 16.99 7.95 9.29
C ASP A 407 16.98 7.55 10.78
N ALA A 408 16.57 8.47 11.64
CA ALA A 408 16.48 8.22 13.08
C ALA A 408 15.52 7.06 13.44
N ALA A 409 14.50 6.82 12.61
CA ALA A 409 13.55 5.70 12.75
C ALA A 409 13.97 4.44 11.98
N GLY A 410 15.17 4.46 11.38
CA GLY A 410 15.73 3.39 10.57
C GLY A 410 16.29 2.22 11.39
N ILE A 411 16.85 1.25 10.67
CA ILE A 411 17.55 0.09 11.25
C ILE A 411 18.98 0.47 11.63
N GLU A 412 19.53 -0.22 12.61
CA GLU A 412 20.92 -0.03 13.02
C GLU A 412 21.88 -0.87 12.16
N GLU A 413 22.85 -0.18 11.55
CA GLU A 413 23.94 -0.79 10.79
C GLU A 413 25.26 -0.09 11.11
N ASN A 414 26.24 -0.83 11.60
CA ASN A 414 27.59 -0.32 11.93
C ASN A 414 27.58 0.95 12.81
N GLY A 415 26.66 1.05 13.75
CA GLY A 415 26.52 2.20 14.66
C GLY A 415 25.83 3.42 14.05
N ARG A 416 25.25 3.30 12.85
CA ARG A 416 24.42 4.32 12.20
C ARG A 416 23.00 3.81 12.03
N ARG A 417 22.03 4.72 12.04
CA ARG A 417 20.65 4.40 11.70
C ARG A 417 20.38 4.72 10.24
N VAL A 418 20.06 3.68 9.48
CA VAL A 418 19.86 3.71 8.04
C VAL A 418 18.37 3.59 7.73
N GLY A 419 17.88 4.47 6.88
CA GLY A 419 16.51 4.42 6.36
C GLY A 419 16.28 3.19 5.49
N PHE A 420 15.06 2.71 5.46
CA PHE A 420 14.64 1.56 4.67
C PHE A 420 13.23 1.75 4.13
N ASP A 421 12.96 1.06 3.04
CA ASP A 421 11.62 0.96 2.47
C ASP A 421 11.32 -0.48 2.00
N THR A 422 10.27 -0.66 1.21
CA THR A 422 9.90 -1.98 0.66
C THR A 422 10.91 -2.53 -0.33
N THR A 423 11.89 -1.74 -0.75
CA THR A 423 12.98 -2.17 -1.63
C THR A 423 14.27 -2.48 -0.87
N GLY A 424 14.34 -2.20 0.43
CA GLY A 424 15.50 -2.42 1.28
C GLY A 424 16.15 -1.12 1.75
N ILE A 425 17.48 -1.13 1.93
CA ILE A 425 18.27 0.00 2.45
C ILE A 425 19.10 0.70 1.38
N ASP A 426 19.22 0.13 0.19
CA ASP A 426 20.09 0.63 -0.85
C ASP A 426 19.35 1.53 -1.82
N ARG A 427 19.98 2.64 -2.18
CA ARG A 427 19.72 3.41 -3.38
C ARG A 427 20.75 3.02 -4.41
N VAL A 428 20.31 2.48 -5.54
CA VAL A 428 21.19 1.97 -6.58
C VAL A 428 21.26 2.96 -7.74
N GLU A 429 22.48 3.33 -8.15
CA GLU A 429 22.71 4.17 -9.32
C GLU A 429 23.79 3.58 -10.21
N PHE A 430 23.51 3.44 -11.50
CA PHE A 430 24.49 3.00 -12.48
C PHE A 430 25.41 4.16 -12.86
N MET A 431 26.69 3.87 -12.82
CA MET A 431 27.76 4.83 -13.04
C MET A 431 28.62 4.39 -14.23
N VAL A 432 29.08 5.34 -15.02
CA VAL A 432 29.94 5.03 -16.14
C VAL A 432 30.99 6.12 -16.36
N SER A 433 32.14 5.69 -16.89
CA SER A 433 33.18 6.57 -17.42
C SER A 433 33.48 6.09 -18.85
N PRO A 434 33.06 6.83 -19.89
CA PRO A 434 33.36 6.46 -21.29
C PRO A 434 34.83 6.60 -21.65
N ASN A 435 35.53 7.52 -21.01
CA ASN A 435 36.92 7.85 -21.35
C ASN A 435 37.90 7.44 -20.23
N PRO A 436 39.11 6.98 -20.59
CA PRO A 436 40.14 6.64 -19.60
C PRO A 436 40.56 7.86 -18.77
N GLY A 437 40.66 7.68 -17.44
CA GLY A 437 41.11 8.73 -16.54
C GLY A 437 40.01 9.68 -16.06
N GLU A 438 38.80 9.59 -16.60
CA GLU A 438 37.65 10.30 -16.05
C GLU A 438 37.04 9.52 -14.87
N PRO A 439 36.49 10.23 -13.85
CA PRO A 439 35.75 9.60 -12.77
C PRO A 439 34.43 9.00 -13.29
N LEU A 440 33.93 7.98 -12.61
CA LEU A 440 32.59 7.46 -12.83
C LEU A 440 31.55 8.55 -12.59
N LYS A 441 30.63 8.75 -13.55
CA LYS A 441 29.53 9.71 -13.49
C LYS A 441 28.20 8.97 -13.58
N PRO A 442 27.13 9.51 -13.00
CA PRO A 442 25.78 8.95 -13.20
C PRO A 442 25.46 8.73 -14.68
N LEU A 443 24.94 7.55 -15.00
CA LEU A 443 24.54 7.19 -16.36
C LEU A 443 23.59 8.24 -16.98
N ALA A 444 22.66 8.76 -16.17
CA ALA A 444 21.70 9.79 -16.57
C ALA A 444 22.34 11.14 -16.98
N LYS A 445 23.63 11.37 -16.68
CA LYS A 445 24.36 12.62 -16.97
C LYS A 445 25.30 12.51 -18.17
N ILE A 446 25.26 11.41 -18.90
CA ILE A 446 26.11 11.22 -20.08
C ILE A 446 25.48 11.93 -21.27
N ALA A 447 26.29 12.69 -21.99
CA ALA A 447 25.84 13.38 -23.19
C ALA A 447 25.40 12.37 -24.28
N SER A 448 24.33 12.68 -24.98
CA SER A 448 23.78 11.86 -26.07
C SER A 448 24.73 11.76 -27.27
N GLY A 449 24.70 10.64 -27.97
CA GLY A 449 25.47 10.38 -29.19
C GLY A 449 25.70 8.90 -29.42
N GLY A 450 26.41 8.55 -30.47
CA GLY A 450 26.69 7.15 -30.84
C GLY A 450 27.42 6.33 -29.75
N GLU A 451 28.16 6.99 -28.84
CA GLU A 451 28.78 6.31 -27.68
C GLU A 451 27.73 5.88 -26.66
N THR A 452 26.74 6.74 -26.41
CA THR A 452 25.63 6.41 -25.51
C THR A 452 24.81 5.25 -26.07
N SER A 453 24.51 5.25 -27.36
CA SER A 453 23.76 4.14 -28.00
C SER A 453 24.52 2.81 -27.91
N ARG A 454 25.85 2.82 -28.08
CA ARG A 454 26.70 1.61 -27.89
C ARG A 454 26.77 1.16 -26.43
N LEU A 455 26.87 2.11 -25.51
CA LEU A 455 26.80 1.82 -24.07
C LEU A 455 25.46 1.17 -23.71
N MET A 456 24.35 1.73 -24.22
CA MET A 456 23.02 1.13 -24.01
C MET A 456 22.91 -0.25 -24.62
N LEU A 457 23.48 -0.48 -25.82
CA LEU A 457 23.55 -1.81 -26.42
C LEU A 457 24.33 -2.78 -25.54
N ALA A 458 25.49 -2.37 -25.00
CA ALA A 458 26.27 -3.21 -24.10
C ALA A 458 25.46 -3.59 -22.84
N MET A 459 24.80 -2.62 -22.24
CA MET A 459 23.95 -2.84 -21.07
C MET A 459 22.75 -3.75 -21.39
N LYS A 460 22.03 -3.49 -22.46
CA LYS A 460 20.91 -4.32 -22.90
C LYS A 460 21.34 -5.75 -23.25
N SER A 461 22.54 -5.92 -23.84
CA SER A 461 23.07 -7.27 -24.11
C SER A 461 23.31 -8.10 -22.85
N VAL A 462 23.69 -7.46 -21.73
CA VAL A 462 23.89 -8.14 -20.43
C VAL A 462 22.58 -8.27 -19.67
N LEU A 463 21.73 -7.24 -19.72
CA LEU A 463 20.46 -7.18 -18.99
C LEU A 463 19.29 -7.80 -19.76
N ALA A 464 19.50 -8.35 -20.96
CA ALA A 464 18.42 -8.90 -21.79
C ALA A 464 17.56 -9.95 -21.06
N VAL A 465 18.17 -10.75 -20.17
CA VAL A 465 17.45 -11.70 -19.32
C VAL A 465 16.58 -10.99 -18.26
N ALA A 466 16.98 -9.78 -17.89
CA ALA A 466 16.33 -8.97 -16.86
C ALA A 466 15.39 -7.90 -17.42
N ASP A 467 15.32 -7.74 -18.73
CA ASP A 467 14.55 -6.71 -19.40
C ASP A 467 13.26 -7.29 -20.00
N ASN A 468 12.12 -6.77 -19.58
CA ASN A 468 10.80 -7.19 -20.07
C ASN A 468 10.27 -6.32 -21.20
N THR A 469 11.03 -5.31 -21.66
CA THR A 469 10.57 -4.40 -22.73
C THR A 469 10.50 -5.14 -24.06
N PRO A 470 9.32 -5.33 -24.66
CA PRO A 470 9.19 -6.20 -25.82
C PRO A 470 9.81 -5.64 -27.12
N THR A 471 9.98 -4.32 -27.22
CA THR A 471 10.52 -3.67 -28.44
C THR A 471 11.63 -2.70 -28.08
N LEU A 472 12.79 -2.84 -28.74
CA LEU A 472 13.95 -1.96 -28.62
C LEU A 472 14.18 -1.24 -29.95
N ILE A 473 14.28 0.09 -29.92
CA ILE A 473 14.57 0.92 -31.09
C ILE A 473 15.95 1.55 -30.92
N PHE A 474 16.82 1.38 -31.90
CA PHE A 474 18.17 1.96 -31.89
C PHE A 474 18.34 2.95 -33.05
N ASP A 475 18.65 4.20 -32.70
CA ASP A 475 19.04 5.25 -33.64
C ASP A 475 20.49 5.67 -33.44
N GLU A 476 21.17 6.08 -34.48
CA GLU A 476 22.55 6.60 -34.46
C GLU A 476 23.59 5.66 -33.83
N ILE A 477 23.28 4.36 -33.66
CA ILE A 477 24.20 3.40 -33.04
C ILE A 477 25.50 3.23 -33.84
N ASP A 478 25.45 3.53 -35.13
CA ASP A 478 26.54 3.44 -36.07
C ASP A 478 27.36 4.74 -36.22
N GLN A 479 27.02 5.79 -35.46
CA GLN A 479 27.73 7.06 -35.48
C GLN A 479 29.16 6.89 -34.93
N GLY A 480 30.15 7.27 -35.75
CA GLY A 480 31.58 7.23 -35.36
C GLY A 480 32.21 5.84 -35.32
N ILE A 481 31.59 4.81 -35.92
CA ILE A 481 32.18 3.47 -36.03
C ILE A 481 32.43 3.08 -37.48
N GLY A 482 33.49 2.26 -37.67
CA GLY A 482 33.85 1.68 -38.99
C GLY A 482 33.26 0.30 -39.19
N GLY A 483 33.39 -0.23 -40.42
CA GLY A 483 32.78 -1.48 -40.84
C GLY A 483 33.05 -2.69 -39.95
N ARG A 484 34.25 -2.83 -39.38
CA ARG A 484 34.60 -3.97 -38.49
C ARG A 484 33.71 -3.95 -37.22
N THR A 485 33.61 -2.80 -36.56
CA THR A 485 32.77 -2.62 -35.36
C THR A 485 31.29 -2.70 -35.73
N GLY A 486 30.91 -2.21 -36.93
CA GLY A 486 29.54 -2.32 -37.44
C GLY A 486 29.04 -3.77 -37.52
N GLY A 487 29.91 -4.71 -37.94
CA GLY A 487 29.56 -6.13 -37.94
C GLY A 487 29.34 -6.70 -36.55
N VAL A 488 30.12 -6.28 -35.55
CA VAL A 488 29.93 -6.69 -34.15
C VAL A 488 28.63 -6.11 -33.60
N VAL A 489 28.35 -4.82 -33.85
CA VAL A 489 27.09 -4.16 -33.46
C VAL A 489 25.88 -4.89 -34.06
N GLY A 490 25.90 -5.17 -35.39
CA GLY A 490 24.85 -5.89 -36.06
C GLY A 490 24.60 -7.28 -35.48
N HIS A 491 25.66 -8.02 -35.17
CA HIS A 491 25.55 -9.31 -34.50
C HIS A 491 24.91 -9.19 -33.11
N LYS A 492 25.32 -8.22 -32.28
CA LYS A 492 24.77 -8.02 -30.93
C LYS A 492 23.31 -7.61 -30.97
N LEU A 493 22.89 -6.71 -31.90
CA LEU A 493 21.51 -6.34 -32.11
C LEU A 493 20.64 -7.55 -32.48
N TRP A 494 21.14 -8.37 -33.42
CA TRP A 494 20.45 -9.60 -33.81
C TRP A 494 20.38 -10.60 -32.65
N ALA A 495 21.43 -10.71 -31.82
CA ALA A 495 21.46 -11.62 -30.67
C ALA A 495 20.44 -11.25 -29.56
N LEU A 496 19.93 -10.02 -29.53
CA LEU A 496 18.82 -9.59 -28.64
C LEU A 496 17.45 -10.11 -29.09
N THR A 497 17.34 -10.65 -30.32
CA THR A 497 16.07 -11.09 -30.86
C THR A 497 15.83 -12.57 -30.61
N PRO A 498 14.54 -13.01 -30.51
CA PRO A 498 14.21 -14.41 -30.34
C PRO A 498 14.71 -15.24 -31.52
N MET A 499 15.07 -16.49 -31.23
CA MET A 499 15.35 -17.45 -32.28
C MET A 499 14.06 -17.70 -33.07
N VAL A 500 13.97 -17.10 -34.25
CA VAL A 500 12.89 -17.42 -35.19
C VAL A 500 13.17 -18.81 -35.78
N GLN A 501 12.60 -19.83 -35.18
CA GLN A 501 12.45 -21.11 -35.89
C GLN A 501 11.49 -20.86 -37.07
N LYS A 502 11.99 -21.02 -38.29
CA LYS A 502 11.08 -21.23 -39.43
C LYS A 502 10.24 -22.43 -39.05
N ALA A 503 8.95 -22.21 -38.88
CA ALA A 503 8.00 -23.28 -38.69
C ALA A 503 8.12 -24.24 -39.87
N ASP A 504 8.72 -25.40 -39.65
CA ASP A 504 8.58 -26.54 -40.54
C ASP A 504 7.14 -27.07 -40.31
N PRO A 505 6.28 -27.11 -41.35
CA PRO A 505 4.89 -27.50 -41.18
C PRO A 505 4.71 -29.01 -40.86
N ALA A 506 5.78 -29.77 -40.55
CA ALA A 506 5.73 -31.21 -40.40
C ALA A 506 6.09 -31.79 -39.02
N ALA A 507 6.22 -31.00 -37.96
CA ALA A 507 6.60 -31.52 -36.64
C ALA A 507 5.57 -31.19 -35.53
N SER A 508 4.34 -31.64 -35.74
CA SER A 508 3.35 -31.77 -34.66
C SER A 508 3.04 -33.24 -34.41
N ALA A 509 3.93 -33.99 -33.73
CA ALA A 509 3.57 -35.19 -32.98
C ALA A 509 4.80 -35.73 -32.23
N SER A 510 4.56 -36.07 -30.96
CA SER A 510 5.37 -36.91 -30.07
C SER A 510 6.56 -36.29 -29.33
N SER A 511 6.46 -36.07 -28.02
CA SER A 511 6.92 -37.04 -27.03
C SER A 511 6.57 -36.60 -25.60
N LYS A 512 5.88 -37.49 -24.90
CA LYS A 512 5.77 -37.58 -23.44
C LYS A 512 7.04 -38.28 -22.92
N GLY A 513 7.52 -37.87 -21.72
CA GLY A 513 8.42 -38.77 -21.00
C GLY A 513 9.27 -38.07 -19.93
N GLU A 514 8.84 -38.23 -18.69
CA GLU A 514 9.60 -38.57 -17.48
C GLU A 514 10.42 -37.54 -16.72
N ALA A 515 10.01 -37.45 -15.44
CA ALA A 515 10.62 -36.71 -14.36
C ALA A 515 11.91 -37.36 -13.86
N GLY A 516 12.93 -36.54 -13.57
CA GLY A 516 14.11 -36.91 -12.81
C GLY A 516 14.59 -35.72 -11.98
N PHE A 517 14.46 -35.84 -10.66
CA PHE A 517 15.04 -34.91 -9.70
C PHE A 517 16.57 -35.03 -9.68
N ASP A 518 17.31 -33.94 -9.87
CA ASP A 518 18.68 -33.83 -9.38
C ASP A 518 19.06 -32.38 -9.02
N LYS A 519 20.04 -32.27 -8.13
CA LYS A 519 20.44 -31.18 -7.24
C LYS A 519 20.73 -29.82 -7.90
N PRO A 520 20.68 -28.69 -7.11
CA PRO A 520 20.84 -27.34 -7.65
C PRO A 520 22.31 -27.04 -7.94
N SER A 521 22.72 -27.25 -9.16
CA SER A 521 23.82 -26.49 -9.77
C SER A 521 23.22 -25.17 -10.28
N LEU A 522 23.86 -24.05 -10.00
CA LEU A 522 23.55 -22.73 -10.55
C LEU A 522 23.71 -22.77 -12.09
N GLN A 523 22.77 -23.39 -12.77
CA GLN A 523 22.52 -23.18 -14.18
C GLN A 523 21.51 -22.02 -14.22
N ILE A 524 22.02 -20.83 -14.55
CA ILE A 524 21.20 -19.76 -15.10
C ILE A 524 20.70 -20.33 -16.42
N ASP A 525 19.50 -20.89 -16.42
CA ASP A 525 18.74 -21.10 -17.64
C ASP A 525 18.52 -19.70 -18.21
N ALA A 526 19.37 -19.31 -19.13
CA ALA A 526 19.24 -18.09 -19.90
C ALA A 526 17.96 -18.24 -20.72
N ALA A 527 16.86 -17.69 -20.20
CA ALA A 527 15.66 -17.47 -21.00
C ALA A 527 16.15 -16.72 -22.24
N ALA A 528 15.91 -17.29 -23.41
CA ALA A 528 16.36 -16.71 -24.68
C ALA A 528 15.86 -15.26 -24.79
N PRO A 529 16.70 -14.31 -25.23
CA PRO A 529 16.28 -12.92 -25.43
C PRO A 529 15.05 -12.87 -26.32
N GLN A 530 14.06 -12.05 -25.98
CA GLN A 530 12.74 -12.03 -26.60
C GLN A 530 12.37 -10.65 -27.18
N HIS A 531 13.38 -9.80 -27.45
CA HIS A 531 13.10 -8.45 -27.93
C HIS A 531 12.90 -8.42 -29.45
N GLN A 532 11.90 -7.67 -29.90
CA GLN A 532 11.89 -7.13 -31.25
C GLN A 532 12.90 -5.99 -31.30
N VAL A 533 13.78 -5.97 -32.29
CA VAL A 533 14.76 -4.90 -32.49
C VAL A 533 14.44 -4.15 -33.77
N ILE A 534 14.36 -2.82 -33.68
CA ILE A 534 14.23 -1.92 -34.83
C ILE A 534 15.46 -1.02 -34.83
N CYS A 535 16.22 -1.01 -35.91
CA CYS A 535 17.45 -0.22 -35.99
C CYS A 535 17.49 0.62 -37.27
N ILE A 536 17.77 1.91 -37.08
CA ILE A 536 18.08 2.82 -38.19
C ILE A 536 19.60 2.84 -38.36
N THR A 537 20.07 2.56 -39.60
CA THR A 537 21.50 2.52 -39.87
C THR A 537 21.83 2.99 -41.29
N HIS A 538 23.04 3.51 -41.45
CA HIS A 538 23.68 3.79 -42.72
C HIS A 538 24.82 2.79 -43.04
N LEU A 539 25.13 1.86 -42.08
CA LEU A 539 26.18 0.88 -42.27
C LEU A 539 25.66 -0.44 -42.86
N PRO A 540 26.14 -0.87 -44.05
CA PRO A 540 25.74 -2.14 -44.65
C PRO A 540 26.04 -3.36 -43.78
N GLN A 541 27.09 -3.28 -42.92
CA GLN A 541 27.44 -4.34 -42.01
C GLN A 541 26.39 -4.60 -40.92
N ILE A 542 25.64 -3.55 -40.49
CA ILE A 542 24.52 -3.69 -39.55
C ILE A 542 23.28 -4.14 -40.30
N ALA A 543 23.01 -3.51 -41.45
CA ALA A 543 21.85 -3.79 -42.28
C ALA A 543 21.79 -5.24 -42.76
N ALA A 544 22.93 -5.85 -43.03
CA ALA A 544 23.02 -7.25 -43.44
C ALA A 544 22.47 -8.24 -42.38
N TYR A 545 22.52 -7.88 -41.07
CA TYR A 545 21.98 -8.70 -40.01
C TYR A 545 20.45 -8.59 -39.86
N GLY A 546 19.77 -7.62 -40.51
CA GLY A 546 18.32 -7.52 -40.45
C GLY A 546 17.64 -8.81 -40.89
N ASP A 547 16.62 -9.25 -40.16
CA ASP A 547 15.72 -10.31 -40.61
C ASP A 547 14.73 -9.72 -41.64
N MET A 548 14.30 -8.47 -41.40
CA MET A 548 13.52 -7.64 -42.33
C MET A 548 14.28 -6.35 -42.65
N HIS A 549 14.17 -5.86 -43.88
CA HIS A 549 14.88 -4.68 -44.34
C HIS A 549 13.93 -3.72 -45.07
N PHE A 550 13.79 -2.53 -44.51
CA PHE A 550 12.95 -1.46 -45.05
C PHE A 550 13.82 -0.36 -45.66
N LYS A 551 13.49 0.07 -46.89
CA LYS A 551 14.15 1.21 -47.52
C LYS A 551 13.23 2.43 -47.50
N ILE A 552 13.80 3.52 -46.99
CA ILE A 552 13.15 4.83 -46.91
C ILE A 552 13.63 5.68 -48.09
N ARG A 553 12.71 6.22 -48.87
CA ARG A 553 12.99 7.10 -49.99
C ARG A 553 12.16 8.38 -49.91
N LYS A 554 12.72 9.46 -50.44
CA LYS A 554 11.99 10.67 -50.70
C LYS A 554 11.52 10.66 -52.15
N GLU A 555 10.25 10.93 -52.37
CA GLU A 555 9.68 11.14 -53.66
C GLU A 555 9.09 12.55 -53.74
N ILE A 556 9.25 13.18 -54.91
CA ILE A 556 8.63 14.48 -55.17
C ILE A 556 7.33 14.22 -55.92
N ALA A 557 6.22 14.41 -55.22
CA ALA A 557 4.87 14.32 -55.80
C ALA A 557 4.31 15.73 -55.99
N GLY A 558 4.36 16.22 -57.23
CA GLY A 558 4.00 17.61 -57.57
C GLY A 558 4.99 18.61 -56.95
N GLU A 559 4.51 19.57 -56.15
CA GLU A 559 5.34 20.57 -55.47
C GLU A 559 5.76 20.12 -54.02
N ARG A 560 5.44 18.89 -53.64
CA ARG A 560 5.66 18.42 -52.26
C ARG A 560 6.55 17.19 -52.20
N THR A 561 7.38 17.12 -51.16
CA THR A 561 8.15 15.91 -50.83
C THR A 561 7.31 15.00 -49.96
N ILE A 562 7.23 13.72 -50.35
CA ILE A 562 6.61 12.65 -49.54
C ILE A 562 7.65 11.59 -49.23
N THR A 563 7.55 10.99 -48.04
CA THR A 563 8.38 9.84 -47.66
C THR A 563 7.62 8.57 -47.97
N GLN A 564 8.26 7.67 -48.74
CA GLN A 564 7.79 6.30 -48.95
C GLN A 564 8.73 5.32 -48.27
N ILE A 565 8.13 4.27 -47.69
CA ILE A 565 8.86 3.17 -47.06
C ILE A 565 8.39 1.87 -47.69
N ARG A 566 9.34 1.03 -48.05
CA ARG A 566 9.08 -0.25 -48.66
C ARG A 566 9.95 -1.34 -48.06
N GLU A 567 9.35 -2.48 -47.77
CA GLU A 567 10.07 -3.70 -47.43
C GLU A 567 10.82 -4.21 -48.68
N LEU A 568 12.08 -4.61 -48.49
CA LEU A 568 12.94 -5.08 -49.57
C LEU A 568 12.92 -6.61 -49.65
N GLU A 569 12.70 -7.12 -50.85
CA GLU A 569 12.90 -8.53 -51.15
C GLU A 569 14.39 -8.88 -51.22
N GLN A 570 14.74 -10.19 -51.23
CA GLN A 570 16.16 -10.64 -51.18
C GLN A 570 17.03 -10.02 -52.26
N GLY A 571 16.56 -9.91 -53.51
CA GLY A 571 17.30 -9.28 -54.59
C GLY A 571 17.54 -7.79 -54.38
N GLU A 572 16.51 -7.09 -53.91
CA GLU A 572 16.56 -5.66 -53.63
C GLU A 572 17.46 -5.32 -52.45
N ARG A 573 17.55 -6.23 -51.44
CA ARG A 573 18.51 -6.10 -50.34
C ARG A 573 19.93 -6.07 -50.78
N VAL A 574 20.31 -6.91 -51.77
CA VAL A 574 21.67 -6.92 -52.34
C VAL A 574 21.95 -5.57 -53.02
N GLU A 575 21.00 -5.04 -53.76
CA GLU A 575 21.13 -3.73 -54.45
C GLU A 575 21.27 -2.59 -53.45
N GLU A 576 20.45 -2.56 -52.39
CA GLU A 576 20.54 -1.55 -51.35
C GLU A 576 21.88 -1.62 -50.61
N LEU A 577 22.30 -2.81 -50.18
CA LEU A 577 23.60 -2.99 -49.52
C LEU A 577 24.79 -2.62 -50.45
N ALA A 578 24.70 -2.91 -51.76
CA ALA A 578 25.68 -2.47 -52.75
C ALA A 578 25.74 -0.95 -52.85
N GLN A 579 24.58 -0.28 -52.87
CA GLN A 579 24.47 1.17 -52.84
C GLN A 579 25.06 1.79 -51.57
N MET A 580 24.83 1.16 -50.39
CA MET A 580 25.42 1.57 -49.11
C MET A 580 26.95 1.36 -49.06
N LEU A 581 27.51 0.38 -49.78
CA LEU A 581 28.94 0.15 -49.91
C LEU A 581 29.66 1.15 -50.84
N GLY A 582 28.91 1.88 -51.65
CA GLY A 582 29.44 2.89 -52.56
C GLY A 582 28.68 2.96 -53.88
N THR A 583 29.39 3.36 -54.98
CA THR A 583 28.76 3.44 -56.31
C THR A 583 28.36 2.04 -56.78
N GLU A 584 27.18 1.93 -57.36
CA GLU A 584 26.61 0.67 -57.86
C GLU A 584 27.44 0.10 -59.01
N THR A 585 28.28 -0.87 -58.69
CA THR A 585 29.18 -1.58 -59.63
C THR A 585 29.00 -3.08 -59.46
N ALA A 586 29.43 -3.87 -60.44
CA ALA A 586 29.45 -5.33 -60.30
C ALA A 586 30.25 -5.81 -59.07
N THR A 587 31.32 -5.09 -58.72
CA THR A 587 32.17 -5.38 -57.58
C THR A 587 31.43 -5.10 -56.24
N THR A 588 30.73 -3.97 -56.10
CA THR A 588 29.99 -3.65 -54.88
C THR A 588 28.81 -4.58 -54.69
N ARG A 589 28.17 -5.04 -55.74
CA ARG A 589 27.12 -6.05 -55.71
C ARG A 589 27.66 -7.41 -55.20
N GLN A 590 28.81 -7.84 -55.75
CA GLN A 590 29.49 -9.06 -55.28
C GLN A 590 29.88 -8.98 -53.81
N ASN A 591 30.42 -7.84 -53.34
CA ASN A 591 30.74 -7.59 -51.94
C ASN A 591 29.51 -7.64 -51.04
N ALA A 592 28.37 -7.11 -51.51
CA ALA A 592 27.09 -7.18 -50.77
C ALA A 592 26.58 -8.62 -50.63
N GLU A 593 26.67 -9.42 -51.73
CA GLU A 593 26.31 -10.85 -51.68
C GLU A 593 27.20 -11.62 -50.70
N GLU A 594 28.52 -11.35 -50.71
CA GLU A 594 29.49 -11.97 -49.83
C GLU A 594 29.22 -11.62 -48.35
N LEU A 595 28.92 -10.36 -48.08
CA LEU A 595 28.51 -9.88 -46.76
C LEU A 595 27.26 -10.62 -46.22
N LEU A 596 26.23 -10.77 -47.05
CA LEU A 596 25.02 -11.52 -46.70
C LEU A 596 25.29 -12.99 -46.43
N LYS A 597 26.18 -13.65 -47.25
CA LYS A 597 26.62 -15.04 -47.03
C LYS A 597 27.37 -15.20 -45.72
N GLN A 598 28.26 -14.28 -45.41
CA GLN A 598 29.03 -14.27 -44.16
C GLN A 598 28.11 -14.14 -42.94
N VAL A 599 27.18 -13.19 -42.97
CA VAL A 599 26.20 -12.97 -41.91
C VAL A 599 25.29 -14.20 -41.72
N THR A 600 24.79 -14.79 -42.81
CA THR A 600 23.99 -16.02 -42.73
C THR A 600 24.74 -17.17 -42.07
N SER A 601 26.05 -17.34 -42.42
CA SER A 601 26.90 -18.33 -41.79
C SER A 601 27.13 -18.04 -40.29
N GLN A 602 27.30 -16.77 -39.90
CA GLN A 602 27.48 -16.38 -38.50
C GLN A 602 26.17 -16.58 -37.69
N LYS A 603 25.02 -16.23 -38.26
CA LYS A 603 23.71 -16.51 -37.67
C LYS A 603 23.51 -18.03 -37.45
N ALA A 604 23.90 -18.86 -38.41
CA ALA A 604 23.81 -20.32 -38.28
C ALA A 604 24.74 -20.87 -37.19
N LYS A 605 25.99 -20.36 -37.08
CA LYS A 605 26.94 -20.76 -36.02
C LYS A 605 26.53 -20.27 -34.63
N GLY A 606 25.93 -19.11 -34.51
CA GLY A 606 25.38 -18.58 -33.26
C GLY A 606 24.22 -19.43 -32.73
N ARG A 607 23.46 -20.06 -33.62
CA ARG A 607 22.35 -20.97 -33.28
C ARG A 607 22.78 -22.37 -32.79
N GLY A 608 24.04 -22.76 -33.01
CA GLY A 608 24.55 -24.11 -32.68
C GLY A 608 25.40 -24.19 -31.40
N LYS A 609 25.50 -23.12 -30.61
CA LYS A 609 26.29 -23.05 -29.38
C LYS A 609 25.47 -22.80 -28.11
N THR A 610 24.15 -22.86 -28.20
CA THR A 610 23.23 -22.82 -27.04
C THR A 610 22.61 -24.17 -26.78
#